data_79ade3627952176e9075db1972841749
#
_entry.id   79ade3627952176e9075db1972841749
#
_cell.length_a   1.000
_cell.length_b   1.000
_cell.length_c   1.000
_cell.angle_alpha   90.00
_cell.angle_beta   90.00
_cell.angle_gamma   90.00
#
_symmetry.space_group_name_H-M   'P 1'
#
loop_
_entity.id
_entity.type
_entity.pdbx_description
1 polymer ?
#
loop_
_entity_poly.entity_id
_entity_poly.type
_entity_poly.pdbx_seq_one_letter_code
_entity_poly.pdbx_strand_id
1 'polypeptide(L)'
;SIKYTFATGATSIILQSANGSVTADKEDYGNGWIRVILKFTTNVAQNYNYQQIDFQGGDGWIFGAQLEQSSYPTSYIPTSGTTTTRIADAASKTGLSSVINSPEGVLYLEVAALADDGTTRQLSLSDGSSANNKLSIIYTSTTNQIQAFVRASGSISFNETFTLSSA
;
A
#
# COMPACT_ATOMS: atom_id res chain seq x y z
N SER A 1 -7.14 15.55 -17.21
CA SER A 1 -8.52 15.06 -17.10
C SER A 1 -8.59 13.55 -17.40
N ILE A 2 -9.38 12.83 -16.67
CA ILE A 2 -9.73 11.42 -16.96
C ILE A 2 -11.15 11.37 -17.46
N LYS A 3 -11.41 10.52 -18.44
CA LYS A 3 -12.75 10.08 -18.82
C LYS A 3 -12.91 8.60 -18.50
N TYR A 4 -13.94 8.24 -17.76
CA TYR A 4 -14.42 6.88 -17.61
C TYR A 4 -15.71 6.69 -18.39
N THR A 5 -15.80 5.67 -19.23
CA THR A 5 -16.99 5.36 -20.03
C THR A 5 -17.65 4.09 -19.49
N PHE A 6 -18.78 4.23 -18.80
CA PHE A 6 -19.49 3.10 -18.17
C PHE A 6 -19.90 2.01 -19.16
N ALA A 7 -20.34 2.38 -20.35
CA ALA A 7 -20.76 1.41 -21.37
C ALA A 7 -19.65 0.46 -21.84
N THR A 8 -18.40 0.89 -21.82
CA THR A 8 -17.24 0.10 -22.28
C THR A 8 -16.26 -0.24 -21.18
N GLY A 9 -16.42 0.35 -20.00
CA GLY A 9 -15.46 0.24 -18.91
C GLY A 9 -14.09 0.85 -19.25
N ALA A 10 -13.99 1.68 -20.27
CA ALA A 10 -12.72 2.27 -20.69
C ALA A 10 -12.37 3.52 -19.88
N THR A 11 -11.11 3.63 -19.51
CA THR A 11 -10.51 4.86 -18.98
C THR A 11 -9.62 5.49 -20.04
N SER A 12 -9.66 6.80 -20.15
CA SER A 12 -8.75 7.55 -21.04
C SER A 12 -8.32 8.84 -20.39
N ILE A 13 -7.09 9.27 -20.68
CA ILE A 13 -6.58 10.59 -20.30
C ILE A 13 -6.89 11.53 -21.45
N ILE A 14 -7.69 12.57 -21.19
CA ILE A 14 -8.10 13.54 -22.22
C ILE A 14 -7.10 14.69 -22.31
N LEU A 15 -6.60 15.16 -21.18
CA LEU A 15 -5.63 16.24 -21.09
C LEU A 15 -4.56 15.87 -20.07
N GLN A 16 -3.31 15.99 -20.48
CA GLN A 16 -2.18 15.94 -19.57
C GLN A 16 -1.75 17.35 -19.20
N SER A 17 -1.29 17.52 -17.96
CA SER A 17 -0.63 18.76 -17.56
C SER A 17 0.71 18.85 -18.31
N ALA A 18 1.03 20.04 -18.84
CA ALA A 18 2.33 20.30 -19.43
C ALA A 18 3.50 20.18 -18.42
N ASN A 19 3.19 20.14 -17.13
CA ASN A 19 4.13 20.22 -16.01
C ASN A 19 4.13 18.95 -15.16
N GLY A 20 4.11 17.76 -15.75
CA GLY A 20 4.19 16.51 -14.99
C GLY A 20 3.64 15.30 -15.75
N SER A 21 3.64 14.17 -15.10
CA SER A 21 3.07 12.92 -15.60
C SER A 21 1.71 12.65 -14.96
N VAL A 22 0.80 12.07 -15.76
CA VAL A 22 -0.53 11.65 -15.31
C VAL A 22 -0.82 10.26 -15.84
N THR A 23 -1.26 9.37 -14.97
CA THR A 23 -1.81 8.06 -15.35
C THR A 23 -3.17 7.85 -14.73
N ALA A 24 -3.99 7.04 -15.38
CA ALA A 24 -5.33 6.70 -14.92
C ALA A 24 -5.51 5.20 -14.85
N ASP A 25 -6.17 4.73 -13.81
CA ASP A 25 -6.51 3.35 -13.59
C ASP A 25 -7.91 3.22 -12.97
N LYS A 26 -8.43 2.01 -12.86
CA LYS A 26 -9.73 1.72 -12.28
C LYS A 26 -9.72 0.40 -11.52
N GLU A 27 -10.57 0.33 -10.52
CA GLU A 27 -10.89 -0.90 -9.78
C GLU A 27 -12.42 -1.08 -9.79
N ASP A 28 -12.88 -2.28 -10.10
CA ASP A 28 -14.30 -2.63 -10.04
C ASP A 28 -14.62 -3.12 -8.62
N TYR A 29 -15.50 -2.40 -7.94
CA TYR A 29 -15.97 -2.73 -6.59
C TYR A 29 -17.29 -3.51 -6.60
N GLY A 30 -17.77 -3.89 -7.79
CA GLY A 30 -19.04 -4.57 -7.97
C GLY A 30 -20.26 -3.67 -7.81
N ASN A 31 -21.44 -4.22 -8.12
CA ASN A 31 -22.72 -3.51 -8.01
C ASN A 31 -22.78 -2.16 -8.74
N GLY A 32 -22.01 -1.99 -9.82
CA GLY A 32 -21.93 -0.75 -10.57
C GLY A 32 -21.01 0.33 -9.98
N TRP A 33 -20.32 0.05 -8.89
CA TRP A 33 -19.35 0.96 -8.31
C TRP A 33 -17.96 0.73 -8.92
N ILE A 34 -17.37 1.82 -9.37
CA ILE A 34 -16.02 1.85 -9.94
C ILE A 34 -15.18 2.85 -9.17
N ARG A 35 -14.03 2.44 -8.67
CA ARG A 35 -13.01 3.34 -8.16
C ARG A 35 -12.17 3.84 -9.33
N VAL A 36 -12.18 5.13 -9.55
CA VAL A 36 -11.31 5.78 -10.55
C VAL A 36 -10.07 6.31 -9.84
N ILE A 37 -8.90 5.94 -10.33
CA ILE A 37 -7.61 6.29 -9.75
C ILE A 37 -6.89 7.22 -10.71
N LEU A 38 -6.48 8.39 -10.20
CA LEU A 38 -5.66 9.34 -10.91
C LEU A 38 -4.33 9.48 -10.18
N LYS A 39 -3.25 9.05 -10.82
CA LYS A 39 -1.89 9.27 -10.31
C LYS A 39 -1.26 10.41 -11.11
N PHE A 40 -0.68 11.37 -10.42
CA PHE A 40 -0.03 12.49 -11.08
C PHE A 40 1.20 12.93 -10.29
N THR A 41 2.21 13.38 -11.03
CA THR A 41 3.42 13.99 -10.48
C THR A 41 3.52 15.39 -11.05
N THR A 42 3.71 16.37 -10.18
CA THR A 42 3.97 17.76 -10.58
C THR A 42 5.46 18.04 -10.44
N ASN A 43 6.05 18.68 -11.42
CA ASN A 43 7.46 19.09 -11.40
C ASN A 43 7.65 20.58 -11.08
N VAL A 44 6.56 21.29 -10.79
CA VAL A 44 6.56 22.68 -10.32
C VAL A 44 5.54 22.86 -9.21
N ALA A 45 5.81 23.78 -8.30
CA ALA A 45 4.84 24.16 -7.28
C ALA A 45 3.60 24.77 -7.95
N GLN A 46 2.42 24.25 -7.61
CA GLN A 46 1.15 24.78 -8.05
C GLN A 46 0.40 25.38 -6.86
N ASN A 47 -0.18 26.55 -7.04
CA ASN A 47 -0.94 27.20 -5.96
C ASN A 47 -2.30 26.55 -5.70
N TYR A 48 -2.79 25.75 -6.67
CA TYR A 48 -4.07 25.05 -6.56
C TYR A 48 -4.14 23.86 -7.53
N ASN A 49 -4.83 22.81 -7.09
CA ASN A 49 -5.22 21.69 -7.92
C ASN A 49 -6.76 21.60 -7.93
N TYR A 50 -7.35 21.57 -9.11
CA TYR A 50 -8.78 21.34 -9.26
C TYR A 50 -9.04 19.89 -9.61
N GLN A 51 -9.90 19.24 -8.84
CA GLN A 51 -10.49 17.95 -9.18
C GLN A 51 -11.94 18.22 -9.62
N GLN A 52 -12.22 18.02 -10.88
CA GLN A 52 -13.57 18.19 -11.43
C GLN A 52 -14.08 16.84 -11.93
N ILE A 53 -15.30 16.50 -11.57
CA ILE A 53 -16.03 15.35 -12.08
C ILE A 53 -17.19 15.90 -12.91
N ASP A 54 -17.28 15.47 -14.16
CA ASP A 54 -18.30 15.91 -15.11
C ASP A 54 -19.04 14.68 -15.65
N PHE A 55 -20.36 14.66 -15.49
CA PHE A 55 -21.23 13.63 -16.02
C PHE A 55 -21.75 14.06 -17.38
N GLN A 56 -21.21 13.49 -18.44
CA GLN A 56 -21.67 13.78 -19.81
C GLN A 56 -22.79 12.82 -20.21
N GLY A 57 -24.02 13.26 -20.08
CA GLY A 57 -25.19 12.56 -20.61
C GLY A 57 -25.87 11.59 -19.66
N GLY A 58 -25.81 11.82 -18.36
CA GLY A 58 -26.52 11.01 -17.37
C GLY A 58 -26.27 11.43 -15.94
N ASP A 59 -27.01 10.85 -15.01
CA ASP A 59 -26.84 11.04 -13.58
C ASP A 59 -25.91 9.97 -13.02
N GLY A 60 -25.19 10.30 -11.95
CA GLY A 60 -24.29 9.36 -11.27
C GLY A 60 -24.14 9.69 -9.79
N TRP A 61 -23.68 8.72 -9.04
CA TRP A 61 -23.36 8.86 -7.62
C TRP A 61 -21.86 8.94 -7.46
N ILE A 62 -21.40 9.84 -6.61
CA ILE A 62 -19.99 10.00 -6.26
C ILE A 62 -19.85 9.77 -4.78
N PHE A 63 -18.85 8.99 -4.41
CA PHE A 63 -18.52 8.71 -3.02
C PHE A 63 -17.00 8.69 -2.82
N GLY A 64 -16.53 9.18 -1.67
CA GLY A 64 -15.19 8.92 -1.18
C GLY A 64 -14.06 9.56 -1.99
N ALA A 65 -14.23 10.80 -2.45
CA ALA A 65 -13.13 11.54 -3.07
C ALA A 65 -11.97 11.66 -2.05
N GLN A 66 -10.76 11.24 -2.46
CA GLN A 66 -9.56 11.27 -1.62
C GLN A 66 -8.36 11.74 -2.44
N LEU A 67 -7.60 12.67 -1.87
CA LEU A 67 -6.29 13.09 -2.38
C LEU A 67 -5.24 12.71 -1.36
N GLU A 68 -4.21 11.99 -1.79
CA GLU A 68 -3.12 11.55 -0.92
C GLU A 68 -1.77 11.64 -1.62
N GLN A 69 -0.73 11.90 -0.85
CA GLN A 69 0.65 11.86 -1.34
C GLN A 69 1.19 10.44 -1.11
N SER A 70 1.08 9.60 -2.14
CA SER A 70 1.50 8.19 -2.10
C SER A 70 1.88 7.72 -3.50
N SER A 71 2.65 6.65 -3.60
CA SER A 71 2.97 5.97 -4.86
C SER A 71 1.84 5.06 -5.37
N TYR A 72 0.88 4.73 -4.52
CA TYR A 72 -0.29 3.91 -4.83
C TYR A 72 -1.52 4.37 -4.05
N PRO A 73 -2.74 4.07 -4.53
CA PRO A 73 -3.96 4.43 -3.82
C PRO A 73 -4.13 3.55 -2.58
N THR A 74 -4.49 4.18 -1.46
CA THR A 74 -4.83 3.46 -0.23
C THR A 74 -6.34 3.33 -0.04
N SER A 75 -6.80 2.65 1.02
CA SER A 75 -8.22 2.59 1.36
C SER A 75 -8.77 3.97 1.75
N TYR A 76 -10.06 4.18 1.52
CA TYR A 76 -10.71 5.44 1.85
C TYR A 76 -10.66 5.74 3.36
N ILE A 77 -10.30 6.99 3.70
CA ILE A 77 -10.35 7.53 5.06
C ILE A 77 -11.34 8.69 5.08
N PRO A 78 -12.43 8.62 5.85
CA PRO A 78 -13.33 9.76 6.00
C PRO A 78 -12.61 10.90 6.73
N THR A 79 -12.74 12.11 6.17
CA THR A 79 -12.19 13.34 6.73
C THR A 79 -13.33 14.32 6.99
N SER A 80 -13.24 15.12 8.05
CA SER A 80 -14.24 16.12 8.43
C SER A 80 -13.65 17.52 8.35
N GLY A 81 -13.33 17.96 7.12
CA GLY A 81 -12.83 19.32 6.86
C GLY A 81 -11.37 19.59 7.21
N THR A 82 -10.63 18.59 7.69
CA THR A 82 -9.20 18.68 7.98
C THR A 82 -8.45 17.49 7.38
N THR A 83 -7.16 17.66 7.12
CA THR A 83 -6.30 16.54 6.69
C THR A 83 -6.18 15.50 7.80
N THR A 84 -6.15 14.22 7.39
CA THR A 84 -5.95 13.09 8.30
C THR A 84 -4.70 12.32 7.87
N THR A 85 -3.85 12.01 8.83
CA THR A 85 -2.67 11.17 8.58
C THR A 85 -3.06 9.70 8.68
N ARG A 86 -2.71 8.91 7.66
CA ARG A 86 -2.83 7.45 7.72
C ARG A 86 -1.80 6.92 8.69
N ILE A 87 -2.25 6.18 9.68
CA ILE A 87 -1.38 5.41 10.56
C ILE A 87 -0.93 4.15 9.80
N ALA A 88 0.33 3.76 9.98
CA ALA A 88 0.83 2.51 9.41
C ALA A 88 0.02 1.31 9.93
N ASP A 89 -0.27 0.38 9.03
CA ASP A 89 -1.01 -0.82 9.38
C ASP A 89 -0.18 -1.67 10.36
N ALA A 90 -0.82 -2.05 11.46
CA ALA A 90 -0.23 -2.93 12.46
C ALA A 90 -1.27 -3.96 12.90
N ALA A 91 -0.87 -5.22 12.87
CA ALA A 91 -1.71 -6.32 13.33
C ALA A 91 -0.91 -7.23 14.26
N SER A 92 -1.51 -7.67 15.34
CA SER A 92 -0.90 -8.64 16.25
C SER A 92 -1.91 -9.66 16.75
N LYS A 93 -1.45 -10.86 17.01
CA LYS A 93 -2.22 -11.93 17.64
C LYS A 93 -1.41 -12.54 18.75
N THR A 94 -1.96 -12.65 19.92
CA THR A 94 -1.38 -13.32 21.10
C THR A 94 -2.07 -14.65 21.36
N GLY A 95 -1.56 -15.43 22.32
CA GLY A 95 -2.17 -16.71 22.72
C GLY A 95 -1.95 -17.84 21.71
N LEU A 96 -0.85 -17.81 20.95
CA LEU A 96 -0.56 -18.79 19.91
C LEU A 96 0.27 -19.99 20.41
N SER A 97 0.63 -20.06 21.71
CA SER A 97 1.49 -21.11 22.26
C SER A 97 0.95 -22.53 22.08
N SER A 98 -0.36 -22.70 21.93
CA SER A 98 -0.97 -24.01 21.70
C SER A 98 -0.94 -24.47 20.23
N VAL A 99 -0.61 -23.57 19.30
CA VAL A 99 -0.60 -23.83 17.85
C VAL A 99 0.78 -23.70 17.22
N ILE A 100 1.75 -23.17 17.97
CA ILE A 100 3.13 -23.03 17.53
C ILE A 100 3.99 -24.05 18.28
N ASN A 101 4.69 -24.92 17.54
CA ASN A 101 5.64 -25.87 18.12
C ASN A 101 6.98 -25.15 18.36
N SER A 102 7.36 -24.93 19.63
CA SER A 102 8.58 -24.20 19.98
C SER A 102 9.89 -24.93 19.66
N PRO A 103 10.00 -26.30 19.70
CA PRO A 103 11.23 -27.01 19.36
C PRO A 103 11.58 -26.98 17.86
N GLU A 104 10.61 -26.90 17.00
CA GLU A 104 10.83 -26.94 15.54
C GLU A 104 9.69 -26.26 14.80
N GLY A 105 9.96 -25.71 13.61
CA GLY A 105 8.94 -25.10 12.78
C GLY A 105 9.51 -24.44 11.54
N VAL A 106 8.63 -24.05 10.66
CA VAL A 106 8.91 -23.25 9.47
C VAL A 106 8.01 -22.03 9.47
N LEU A 107 8.59 -20.85 9.30
CA LEU A 107 7.85 -19.65 8.97
C LEU A 107 7.85 -19.51 7.45
N TYR A 108 6.70 -19.74 6.83
CA TYR A 108 6.48 -19.51 5.41
C TYR A 108 5.68 -18.23 5.20
N LEU A 109 6.11 -17.41 4.22
CA LEU A 109 5.47 -16.17 3.87
C LEU A 109 5.45 -16.01 2.36
N GLU A 110 4.28 -15.76 1.80
CA GLU A 110 4.10 -15.34 0.41
C GLU A 110 3.49 -13.94 0.41
N VAL A 111 4.20 -12.98 -0.14
CA VAL A 111 3.80 -11.57 -0.12
C VAL A 111 4.16 -10.89 -1.43
N ALA A 112 3.35 -9.90 -1.79
CA ALA A 112 3.67 -8.94 -2.84
C ALA A 112 3.61 -7.53 -2.24
N ALA A 113 4.67 -6.76 -2.41
CA ALA A 113 4.65 -5.36 -2.03
C ALA A 113 3.91 -4.55 -3.09
N LEU A 114 3.02 -3.65 -2.66
CA LEU A 114 2.31 -2.72 -3.57
C LEU A 114 3.27 -1.68 -4.18
N ALA A 115 4.35 -1.37 -3.48
CA ALA A 115 5.43 -0.51 -3.96
C ALA A 115 6.72 -0.83 -3.20
N ASP A 116 7.84 -0.62 -3.87
CA ASP A 116 9.18 -0.61 -3.27
C ASP A 116 9.58 0.84 -2.98
N ASP A 117 8.96 1.39 -1.94
CA ASP A 117 8.99 2.81 -1.58
C ASP A 117 9.93 3.11 -0.40
N GLY A 118 10.79 2.16 -0.03
CA GLY A 118 11.68 2.28 1.12
C GLY A 118 10.99 2.12 2.49
N THR A 119 9.69 1.80 2.50
CA THR A 119 8.97 1.54 3.74
C THR A 119 9.21 0.11 4.20
N THR A 120 9.71 -0.04 5.42
CA THR A 120 9.92 -1.37 6.03
C THR A 120 8.59 -2.02 6.37
N ARG A 121 8.42 -3.28 5.93
CA ARG A 121 7.26 -4.12 6.25
C ARG A 121 7.75 -5.41 6.86
N GLN A 122 7.10 -5.88 7.93
CA GLN A 122 7.63 -6.99 8.70
C GLN A 122 6.54 -7.94 9.16
N LEU A 123 6.80 -9.25 9.03
CA LEU A 123 6.12 -10.29 9.76
C LEU A 123 7.07 -10.88 10.81
N SER A 124 6.58 -11.05 12.02
CA SER A 124 7.41 -11.65 13.09
C SER A 124 6.61 -12.54 14.01
N LEU A 125 7.30 -13.56 14.51
CA LEU A 125 6.93 -14.34 15.69
C LEU A 125 7.85 -13.94 16.83
N SER A 126 7.30 -13.66 18.01
CA SER A 126 8.06 -13.30 19.20
C SER A 126 7.40 -13.85 20.46
N ASP A 127 8.13 -13.82 21.54
CA ASP A 127 7.60 -14.17 22.88
C ASP A 127 6.65 -13.12 23.46
N GLY A 128 6.38 -12.04 22.70
CA GLY A 128 5.45 -10.98 23.08
C GLY A 128 5.99 -9.94 24.04
N SER A 129 7.12 -10.17 24.67
CA SER A 129 7.65 -9.30 25.74
C SER A 129 8.84 -8.46 25.32
N SER A 130 9.59 -8.89 24.32
CA SER A 130 10.80 -8.17 23.93
C SER A 130 11.27 -8.54 22.52
N ALA A 131 12.24 -7.76 22.03
CA ALA A 131 12.96 -8.12 20.81
C ALA A 131 14.00 -9.22 21.01
N ASN A 132 14.08 -9.85 22.19
CA ASN A 132 15.13 -10.81 22.54
C ASN A 132 14.91 -12.20 21.96
N ASN A 133 13.66 -12.60 21.79
CA ASN A 133 13.28 -13.87 21.17
C ASN A 133 12.33 -13.56 20.01
N LYS A 134 12.85 -13.60 18.80
CA LYS A 134 12.11 -13.15 17.63
C LYS A 134 12.61 -13.82 16.35
N LEU A 135 11.69 -14.31 15.57
CA LEU A 135 11.90 -14.71 14.19
C LEU A 135 11.19 -13.69 13.30
N SER A 136 11.86 -13.17 12.29
CA SER A 136 11.28 -12.13 11.42
C SER A 136 11.66 -12.32 9.98
N ILE A 137 10.71 -11.98 9.11
CA ILE A 137 10.92 -11.72 7.69
C ILE A 137 10.54 -10.25 7.45
N ILE A 138 11.47 -9.50 6.88
CA ILE A 138 11.39 -8.06 6.74
C ILE A 138 11.58 -7.69 5.28
N TYR A 139 10.64 -6.96 4.70
CA TYR A 139 10.88 -6.18 3.49
C TYR A 139 11.60 -4.92 3.93
N THR A 140 12.86 -4.77 3.54
CA THR A 140 13.72 -3.71 4.08
C THR A 140 13.46 -2.36 3.42
N SER A 141 14.08 -1.31 3.92
CA SER A 141 14.08 0.01 3.26
C SER A 141 15.01 0.08 2.03
N THR A 142 15.78 -0.95 1.78
CA THR A 142 16.60 -1.06 0.57
C THR A 142 15.79 -1.70 -0.54
N THR A 143 15.82 -1.12 -1.72
CA THR A 143 15.09 -1.58 -2.90
C THR A 143 15.34 -3.06 -3.20
N ASN A 144 14.27 -3.79 -3.50
CA ASN A 144 14.30 -5.23 -3.84
C ASN A 144 15.00 -6.12 -2.82
N GLN A 145 14.85 -5.83 -1.52
CA GLN A 145 15.57 -6.56 -0.49
C GLN A 145 14.64 -7.12 0.59
N ILE A 146 14.82 -8.41 0.88
CA ILE A 146 14.21 -9.10 2.02
C ILE A 146 15.30 -9.57 2.97
N GLN A 147 15.08 -9.39 4.26
CA GLN A 147 15.92 -9.90 5.33
C GLN A 147 15.14 -10.91 6.15
N ALA A 148 15.79 -12.04 6.45
CA ALA A 148 15.31 -13.01 7.42
C ALA A 148 16.28 -13.05 8.59
N PHE A 149 15.76 -12.94 9.83
CA PHE A 149 16.62 -13.05 10.99
C PHE A 149 15.94 -13.77 12.16
N VAL A 150 16.78 -14.40 12.97
CA VAL A 150 16.41 -15.03 14.23
C VAL A 150 17.24 -14.43 15.34
N ARG A 151 16.57 -14.02 16.41
CA ARG A 151 17.21 -13.61 17.66
C ARG A 151 16.76 -14.53 18.79
N ALA A 152 17.70 -15.03 19.55
CA ALA A 152 17.46 -15.83 20.72
C ALA A 152 18.26 -15.28 21.92
N SER A 153 17.60 -15.10 23.06
CA SER A 153 18.21 -14.55 24.28
C SER A 153 18.99 -13.25 24.06
N GLY A 154 18.45 -12.37 23.20
CA GLY A 154 19.06 -11.09 22.88
C GLY A 154 20.16 -11.12 21.83
N SER A 155 20.65 -12.29 21.46
CA SER A 155 21.71 -12.47 20.47
C SER A 155 21.13 -12.87 19.10
N ILE A 156 21.72 -12.36 18.01
CA ILE A 156 21.35 -12.75 16.66
C ILE A 156 21.96 -14.12 16.37
N SER A 157 21.10 -15.11 16.14
CA SER A 157 21.50 -16.48 15.80
C SER A 157 21.53 -16.74 14.30
N PHE A 158 20.75 -15.97 13.54
CA PHE A 158 20.67 -16.04 12.08
C PHE A 158 20.33 -14.66 11.53
N ASN A 159 20.98 -14.26 10.45
CA ASN A 159 20.70 -13.01 9.76
C ASN A 159 21.16 -13.10 8.30
N GLU A 160 20.21 -13.22 7.40
CA GLU A 160 20.47 -13.29 5.97
C GLU A 160 19.65 -12.25 5.21
N THR A 161 20.24 -11.71 4.17
CA THR A 161 19.63 -10.73 3.31
C THR A 161 19.61 -11.23 1.88
N PHE A 162 18.46 -11.15 1.24
CA PHE A 162 18.23 -11.62 -0.11
C PHE A 162 17.83 -10.44 -1.00
N THR A 163 18.47 -10.33 -2.15
CA THR A 163 18.05 -9.39 -3.20
C THR A 163 17.05 -10.10 -4.10
N LEU A 164 15.88 -9.50 -4.28
CA LEU A 164 14.86 -10.00 -5.17
C LEU A 164 15.20 -9.60 -6.61
N SER A 165 15.00 -10.51 -7.56
CA SER A 165 14.99 -10.12 -8.97
C SER A 165 13.77 -9.23 -9.21
N SER A 166 13.95 -8.08 -9.87
CA SER A 166 12.80 -7.29 -10.33
C SER A 166 11.93 -8.15 -11.25
N ALA A 167 10.63 -8.19 -10.95
CA ALA A 167 9.66 -8.79 -11.87
C ALA A 167 9.44 -7.88 -13.08
#